data_45e9f917dcd771a82079116d392d87b8
#
_entry.id   45e9f917dcd771a82079116d392d87b8
#
_cell.length_a   1.000
_cell.length_b   1.000
_cell.length_c   1.000
_cell.angle_alpha   90.00
_cell.angle_beta   90.00
_cell.angle_gamma   90.00
#
_symmetry.space_group_name_H-M   'P 1'
#
loop_
_entity.id
_entity.type
_entity.pdbx_description
1 polymer ?
#
loop_
_entity_poly.entity_id
_entity_poly.type
_entity_poly.pdbx_seq_one_letter_code
_entity_poly.pdbx_strand_id
1 'polypeptide(L)'
;LAKALFRKEDAVEAVTAGLPGFSFLVSLREKGKNVDLIPALRQMAEEDKLGRLTHRWLGWYDAIAVGDVVRHAEFLAAEEDYIPEENPAFGESIEKRKERIAHMNTIGHEGAKTPDGMTAQLMLLKDTPPTRPVRLALAILRKEMAVIPAVAHQNRGELPQLPMNAIIESDLHLADGLVQPQGIRVPAPLAEIMMDIDETNRLAALAATGDWSALREAVEVDPALEGLDRLYVQEVVRRLVQLNGDVLSRLVDDEEF
;
A
#
# COMPACT_ATOMS: atom_id res chain seq x y z
N LEU A 1 4.94 -12.61 -9.71
CA LEU A 1 5.72 -13.65 -9.00
C LEU A 1 5.37 -15.07 -9.49
N ALA A 2 4.10 -15.52 -9.46
CA ALA A 2 3.73 -16.86 -9.94
C ALA A 2 4.22 -17.15 -11.36
N LYS A 3 4.04 -16.21 -12.30
CA LYS A 3 4.54 -16.32 -13.68
C LYS A 3 6.06 -16.44 -13.74
N ALA A 4 6.79 -15.67 -12.93
CA ALA A 4 8.23 -15.74 -12.85
C ALA A 4 8.71 -17.12 -12.40
N LEU A 5 7.96 -17.78 -11.53
CA LEU A 5 8.23 -19.14 -11.07
C LEU A 5 7.70 -20.24 -12.03
N PHE A 6 7.25 -19.88 -13.23
CA PHE A 6 6.60 -20.81 -14.18
C PHE A 6 5.39 -21.55 -13.58
N ARG A 7 4.62 -20.86 -12.72
CA ARG A 7 3.39 -21.38 -12.10
C ARG A 7 2.17 -20.61 -12.61
N LYS A 8 1.04 -21.28 -12.62
CA LYS A 8 -0.26 -20.63 -12.82
C LYS A 8 -0.62 -19.88 -11.54
N GLU A 9 -1.32 -18.75 -11.68
CA GLU A 9 -1.71 -17.91 -10.52
C GLU A 9 -2.63 -18.66 -9.55
N ASP A 10 -3.49 -19.51 -10.06
CA ASP A 10 -4.40 -20.38 -9.29
C ASP A 10 -3.72 -21.57 -8.61
N ALA A 11 -2.46 -21.87 -9.00
CA ALA A 11 -1.66 -22.96 -8.44
C ALA A 11 -0.81 -22.55 -7.24
N VAL A 12 -0.85 -21.29 -6.84
CA VAL A 12 -0.10 -20.77 -5.69
C VAL A 12 -1.04 -20.14 -4.66
N GLU A 13 -0.60 -20.18 -3.41
CA GLU A 13 -1.22 -19.50 -2.28
C GLU A 13 -0.21 -18.53 -1.72
N ALA A 14 -0.58 -17.25 -1.68
CA ALA A 14 0.25 -16.17 -1.18
C ALA A 14 -0.40 -15.56 0.06
N VAL A 15 0.41 -15.22 1.06
CA VAL A 15 -0.01 -14.44 2.22
C VAL A 15 0.76 -13.13 2.18
N THR A 16 0.04 -12.03 2.25
CA THR A 16 0.61 -10.69 2.29
C THR A 16 0.18 -9.97 3.55
N ALA A 17 1.05 -9.16 4.10
CA ALA A 17 0.75 -8.35 5.27
C ALA A 17 1.59 -7.08 5.31
N GLY A 18 1.05 -6.01 5.92
CA GLY A 18 1.72 -4.74 6.10
C GLY A 18 0.76 -3.62 6.46
N LEU A 19 1.10 -2.40 6.06
CA LEU A 19 0.22 -1.24 6.11
C LEU A 19 -0.41 -1.00 4.72
N PRO A 20 -1.51 -0.24 4.62
CA PRO A 20 -2.12 0.08 3.34
C PRO A 20 -1.14 0.72 2.35
N GLY A 21 -0.87 0.02 1.25
CA GLY A 21 0.11 0.42 0.25
C GLY A 21 1.58 0.14 0.60
N PHE A 22 1.86 -0.41 1.77
CA PHE A 22 3.19 -0.82 2.22
C PHE A 22 3.15 -2.25 2.75
N SER A 23 2.89 -3.20 1.85
CA SER A 23 2.67 -4.62 2.16
C SER A 23 3.77 -5.50 1.59
N PHE A 24 4.00 -6.62 2.24
CA PHE A 24 5.05 -7.57 1.90
C PHE A 24 4.49 -8.99 1.76
N LEU A 25 5.12 -9.76 0.89
CA LEU A 25 4.87 -11.18 0.77
C LEU A 25 5.52 -11.91 1.96
N VAL A 26 4.69 -12.51 2.78
CA VAL A 26 5.10 -13.24 3.99
C VAL A 26 5.23 -14.72 3.72
N SER A 27 4.37 -15.27 2.86
CA SER A 27 4.40 -16.68 2.48
C SER A 27 3.98 -16.84 1.02
N LEU A 28 4.63 -17.75 0.33
CA LEU A 28 4.23 -18.19 -1.00
C LEU A 28 4.38 -19.70 -1.08
N ARG A 29 3.29 -20.41 -1.32
CA ARG A 29 3.29 -21.88 -1.36
C ARG A 29 2.64 -22.39 -2.63
N GLU A 30 3.05 -23.56 -3.07
CA GLU A 30 2.35 -24.29 -4.12
C GLU A 30 1.11 -24.96 -3.53
N LYS A 31 -0.06 -24.62 -4.07
CA LYS A 31 -1.36 -25.06 -3.57
C LYS A 31 -1.47 -26.57 -3.58
N GLY A 32 -1.87 -27.13 -2.46
CA GLY A 32 -2.05 -28.58 -2.30
C GLY A 32 -0.77 -29.39 -2.14
N LYS A 33 0.43 -28.79 -2.27
CA LYS A 33 1.72 -29.51 -2.12
C LYS A 33 2.52 -29.10 -0.90
N ASN A 34 2.13 -28.06 -0.21
CA ASN A 34 2.85 -27.47 0.93
C ASN A 34 4.35 -27.16 0.65
N VAL A 35 4.67 -26.87 -0.62
CA VAL A 35 6.01 -26.50 -1.04
C VAL A 35 6.17 -24.98 -0.87
N ASP A 36 7.16 -24.57 -0.09
CA ASP A 36 7.53 -23.16 0.06
C ASP A 36 8.28 -22.68 -1.19
N LEU A 37 7.82 -21.59 -1.78
CA LEU A 37 8.38 -21.00 -2.99
C LEU A 37 9.23 -19.75 -2.71
N ILE A 38 9.30 -19.28 -1.46
CA ILE A 38 10.14 -18.12 -1.08
C ILE A 38 11.62 -18.37 -1.42
N PRO A 39 12.22 -19.55 -1.14
CA PRO A 39 13.60 -19.80 -1.50
C PRO A 39 13.89 -19.65 -3.01
N ALA A 40 12.95 -20.08 -3.85
CA ALA A 40 13.09 -19.92 -5.31
C ALA A 40 12.98 -18.45 -5.74
N LEU A 41 12.13 -17.64 -5.09
CA LEU A 41 12.08 -16.19 -5.34
C LEU A 41 13.37 -15.51 -4.89
N ARG A 42 13.98 -15.92 -3.79
CA ARG A 42 15.28 -15.39 -3.35
C ARG A 42 16.36 -15.65 -4.39
N GLN A 43 16.47 -16.87 -4.87
CA GLN A 43 17.42 -17.20 -5.92
C GLN A 43 17.19 -16.34 -7.18
N MET A 44 15.94 -16.11 -7.58
CA MET A 44 15.62 -15.24 -8.70
C MET A 44 15.99 -13.78 -8.46
N ALA A 45 15.84 -13.29 -7.23
CA ALA A 45 16.28 -11.95 -6.87
C ALA A 45 17.81 -11.82 -6.95
N GLU A 46 18.56 -12.80 -6.44
CA GLU A 46 20.01 -12.87 -6.53
C GLU A 46 20.52 -12.90 -8.00
N GLU A 47 19.73 -13.49 -8.89
CA GLU A 47 19.99 -13.53 -10.34
C GLU A 47 19.48 -12.26 -11.08
N ASP A 48 19.06 -11.21 -10.33
CA ASP A 48 18.49 -9.93 -10.82
C ASP A 48 17.26 -10.10 -11.75
N LYS A 49 16.53 -11.20 -11.59
CA LYS A 49 15.31 -11.49 -12.38
C LYS A 49 14.06 -10.83 -11.86
N LEU A 50 14.07 -10.28 -10.63
CA LEU A 50 12.96 -9.62 -9.98
C LEU A 50 13.13 -8.09 -9.89
N GLY A 51 14.21 -7.56 -10.48
CA GLY A 51 14.55 -6.14 -10.48
C GLY A 51 15.37 -5.70 -9.26
N ARG A 52 16.16 -4.64 -9.47
CA ARG A 52 17.18 -4.14 -8.53
C ARG A 52 16.65 -3.82 -7.14
N LEU A 53 15.51 -3.15 -7.05
CA LEU A 53 14.92 -2.80 -5.75
C LEU A 53 14.48 -4.04 -4.96
N THR A 54 13.83 -5.00 -5.62
CA THR A 54 13.43 -6.27 -4.98
C THR A 54 14.64 -7.03 -4.46
N HIS A 55 15.73 -7.08 -5.24
CA HIS A 55 16.98 -7.70 -4.82
C HIS A 55 17.55 -7.02 -3.57
N ARG A 56 17.61 -5.67 -3.56
CA ARG A 56 18.13 -4.88 -2.44
C ARG A 56 17.28 -5.07 -1.18
N TRP A 57 15.96 -4.92 -1.28
CA TRP A 57 15.06 -5.03 -0.13
C TRP A 57 15.03 -6.45 0.44
N LEU A 58 15.11 -7.46 -0.42
CA LEU A 58 15.24 -8.83 0.03
C LEU A 58 16.54 -9.04 0.83
N GLY A 59 17.63 -8.41 0.40
CA GLY A 59 18.90 -8.45 1.12
C GLY A 59 18.87 -7.70 2.46
N TRP A 60 18.21 -6.56 2.52
CA TRP A 60 18.16 -5.73 3.74
C TRP A 60 17.10 -6.16 4.74
N TYR A 61 15.92 -6.51 4.25
CA TYR A 61 14.73 -6.69 5.07
C TYR A 61 14.21 -8.12 5.06
N ASP A 62 14.81 -9.00 4.29
CA ASP A 62 14.37 -10.39 4.15
C ASP A 62 12.91 -10.52 3.69
N ALA A 63 12.45 -9.59 2.84
CA ALA A 63 11.06 -9.49 2.41
C ALA A 63 10.93 -9.05 0.95
N ILE A 64 9.82 -9.42 0.34
CA ILE A 64 9.48 -9.06 -1.04
C ILE A 64 8.29 -8.11 -0.98
N ALA A 65 8.49 -6.86 -1.40
CA ALA A 65 7.43 -5.87 -1.49
C ALA A 65 6.37 -6.30 -2.51
N VAL A 66 5.10 -6.06 -2.18
CA VAL A 66 3.96 -6.32 -3.06
C VAL A 66 3.04 -5.10 -3.11
N GLY A 67 2.42 -4.86 -4.26
CA GLY A 67 1.54 -3.72 -4.46
C GLY A 67 2.25 -2.52 -5.08
N ASP A 68 2.03 -1.33 -4.54
CA ASP A 68 2.57 -0.08 -5.08
C ASP A 68 4.05 0.10 -4.71
N VAL A 69 4.93 -0.09 -5.70
CA VAL A 69 6.38 0.05 -5.53
C VAL A 69 6.77 1.49 -5.17
N VAL A 70 6.03 2.49 -5.61
CA VAL A 70 6.30 3.90 -5.30
C VAL A 70 6.19 4.13 -3.79
N ARG A 71 5.15 3.58 -3.18
CA ARG A 71 4.94 3.70 -1.72
C ARG A 71 6.05 3.02 -0.92
N HIS A 72 6.51 1.85 -1.37
CA HIS A 72 7.66 1.19 -0.74
C HIS A 72 8.94 2.00 -0.90
N ALA A 73 9.14 2.62 -2.06
CA ALA A 73 10.31 3.43 -2.34
C ALA A 73 10.39 4.68 -1.46
N GLU A 74 9.26 5.27 -1.05
CA GLU A 74 9.24 6.41 -0.11
C GLU A 74 9.98 6.09 1.19
N PHE A 75 9.92 4.86 1.68
CA PHE A 75 10.47 4.47 2.96
C PHE A 75 11.72 3.60 2.87
N LEU A 76 11.94 2.93 1.74
CA LEU A 76 12.98 1.91 1.60
C LEU A 76 13.99 2.21 0.49
N ALA A 77 13.78 3.23 -0.34
CA ALA A 77 14.70 3.56 -1.41
C ALA A 77 15.84 4.44 -0.90
N ALA A 78 17.05 4.18 -1.38
CA ALA A 78 18.13 5.13 -1.26
C ALA A 78 17.90 6.32 -2.23
N GLU A 79 18.48 7.49 -1.93
CA GLU A 79 18.35 8.70 -2.75
C GLU A 79 18.66 8.45 -4.24
N GLU A 80 19.66 7.64 -4.52
CA GLU A 80 20.08 7.23 -5.88
C GLU A 80 19.05 6.38 -6.63
N ASP A 81 18.04 5.84 -5.96
CA ASP A 81 16.94 5.08 -6.57
C ASP A 81 15.79 5.98 -7.01
N TYR A 82 15.80 7.23 -6.58
CA TYR A 82 14.76 8.23 -6.83
C TYR A 82 14.92 8.94 -8.19
N ILE A 83 15.31 8.21 -9.25
CA ILE A 83 15.31 8.72 -10.61
C ILE A 83 14.13 8.08 -11.35
N PRO A 84 12.92 8.72 -11.33
CA PRO A 84 11.70 8.12 -11.87
C PRO A 84 11.80 7.75 -13.34
N GLU A 85 12.64 8.49 -14.10
CA GLU A 85 12.78 8.36 -15.54
C GLU A 85 13.61 7.14 -15.95
N GLU A 86 14.50 6.68 -15.09
CA GLU A 86 15.40 5.56 -15.37
C GLU A 86 14.98 4.27 -14.66
N ASN A 87 14.08 4.34 -13.69
CA ASN A 87 13.69 3.19 -12.88
C ASN A 87 12.24 2.77 -13.14
N PRO A 88 12.01 1.73 -13.95
CA PRO A 88 10.66 1.24 -14.24
C PRO A 88 9.92 0.72 -12.99
N ALA A 89 10.60 0.55 -11.86
CA ALA A 89 10.00 0.17 -10.60
C ALA A 89 9.14 1.30 -10.00
N PHE A 90 9.38 2.56 -10.34
CA PHE A 90 8.57 3.70 -9.89
C PHE A 90 7.28 3.93 -10.69
N GLY A 91 6.90 2.99 -11.52
CA GLY A 91 5.58 2.97 -12.12
C GLY A 91 5.48 3.71 -13.45
N GLU A 92 4.24 4.02 -13.78
CA GLU A 92 3.84 4.67 -15.01
C GLU A 92 4.37 6.12 -15.05
N SER A 93 4.98 6.55 -16.16
CA SER A 93 5.43 7.94 -16.30
C SER A 93 4.28 8.93 -16.07
N ILE A 94 4.61 10.15 -15.62
CA ILE A 94 3.62 11.21 -15.37
C ILE A 94 2.75 11.44 -16.63
N GLU A 95 3.33 11.39 -17.82
CA GLU A 95 2.63 11.54 -19.08
C GLU A 95 1.62 10.43 -19.32
N LYS A 96 2.01 9.16 -19.17
CA LYS A 96 1.09 8.01 -19.28
C LYS A 96 -0.02 8.07 -18.24
N ARG A 97 0.30 8.49 -17.01
CA ARG A 97 -0.70 8.68 -15.96
C ARG A 97 -1.70 9.77 -16.32
N LYS A 98 -1.23 10.91 -16.87
CA LYS A 98 -2.10 11.98 -17.36
C LYS A 98 -2.97 11.51 -18.51
N GLU A 99 -2.41 10.80 -19.48
CA GLU A 99 -3.16 10.20 -20.59
C GLU A 99 -4.23 9.23 -20.10
N ARG A 100 -3.91 8.36 -19.17
CA ARG A 100 -4.86 7.42 -18.58
C ARG A 100 -5.98 8.14 -17.82
N ILE A 101 -5.66 9.16 -17.04
CA ILE A 101 -6.67 9.96 -16.32
C ILE A 101 -7.56 10.71 -17.33
N ALA A 102 -6.99 11.32 -18.36
CA ALA A 102 -7.75 12.00 -19.41
C ALA A 102 -8.68 11.02 -20.13
N HIS A 103 -8.19 9.83 -20.47
CA HIS A 103 -8.99 8.77 -21.10
C HIS A 103 -10.14 8.30 -20.19
N MET A 104 -9.88 8.06 -18.90
CA MET A 104 -10.91 7.70 -17.93
C MET A 104 -11.97 8.78 -17.75
N ASN A 105 -11.54 10.05 -17.71
CA ASN A 105 -12.45 11.21 -17.64
C ASN A 105 -13.33 11.31 -18.89
N THR A 106 -12.78 11.06 -20.07
CA THR A 106 -13.53 11.08 -21.34
C THR A 106 -14.59 9.96 -21.33
N ILE A 107 -14.21 8.73 -20.99
CA ILE A 107 -15.16 7.60 -20.85
C ILE A 107 -16.25 7.94 -19.83
N GLY A 108 -15.89 8.48 -18.66
CA GLY A 108 -16.83 8.87 -17.62
C GLY A 108 -17.79 9.97 -18.09
N HIS A 109 -17.29 10.96 -18.82
CA HIS A 109 -18.08 12.10 -19.30
C HIS A 109 -18.99 11.74 -20.47
N GLU A 110 -18.52 10.92 -21.39
CA GLU A 110 -19.30 10.49 -22.54
C GLU A 110 -20.33 9.42 -22.18
N GLY A 111 -19.96 8.50 -21.27
CA GLY A 111 -20.88 7.50 -20.74
C GLY A 111 -22.09 8.11 -20.04
N ALA A 112 -21.93 9.28 -19.43
CA ALA A 112 -23.04 10.01 -18.79
C ALA A 112 -23.98 10.72 -19.77
N LYS A 113 -23.60 10.87 -21.05
CA LYS A 113 -24.31 11.72 -22.03
C LYS A 113 -25.02 10.94 -23.13
N THR A 114 -24.62 9.74 -23.42
CA THR A 114 -25.17 8.95 -24.52
C THR A 114 -25.52 7.51 -24.12
N PRO A 115 -26.59 6.91 -24.71
CA PRO A 115 -26.93 5.50 -24.47
C PRO A 115 -25.79 4.54 -24.83
N ASP A 116 -25.04 4.84 -25.89
CA ASP A 116 -23.89 4.01 -26.31
C ASP A 116 -22.72 4.12 -25.33
N GLY A 117 -22.45 5.31 -24.80
CA GLY A 117 -21.47 5.52 -23.74
C GLY A 117 -21.84 4.79 -22.45
N MET A 118 -23.11 4.80 -22.06
CA MET A 118 -23.60 4.05 -20.91
C MET A 118 -23.48 2.54 -21.13
N THR A 119 -23.76 2.07 -22.33
CA THR A 119 -23.58 0.64 -22.72
C THR A 119 -22.10 0.26 -22.65
N ALA A 120 -21.19 1.11 -23.13
CA ALA A 120 -19.76 0.87 -23.04
C ALA A 120 -19.27 0.81 -21.59
N GLN A 121 -19.74 1.71 -20.71
CA GLN A 121 -19.45 1.66 -19.28
C GLN A 121 -19.97 0.39 -18.61
N LEU A 122 -21.21 -0.02 -18.94
CA LEU A 122 -21.79 -1.27 -18.41
C LEU A 122 -21.03 -2.50 -18.89
N MET A 123 -20.51 -2.50 -20.12
CA MET A 123 -19.66 -3.59 -20.62
C MET A 123 -18.32 -3.65 -19.90
N LEU A 124 -17.68 -2.52 -19.61
CA LEU A 124 -16.48 -2.47 -18.80
C LEU A 124 -16.72 -2.99 -17.37
N LEU A 125 -17.88 -2.68 -16.79
CA LEU A 125 -18.25 -3.16 -15.45
C LEU A 125 -18.62 -4.66 -15.44
N LYS A 126 -19.17 -5.17 -16.52
CA LYS A 126 -19.63 -6.58 -16.60
C LYS A 126 -18.50 -7.59 -16.42
N ASP A 127 -17.32 -7.28 -16.93
CA ASP A 127 -16.14 -8.15 -16.84
C ASP A 127 -15.22 -7.77 -15.68
N THR A 128 -15.58 -6.73 -14.90
CA THR A 128 -14.84 -6.32 -13.72
C THR A 128 -15.29 -7.17 -12.53
N PRO A 129 -14.41 -7.94 -11.89
CA PRO A 129 -14.78 -8.69 -10.70
C PRO A 129 -15.25 -7.72 -9.60
N PRO A 130 -16.17 -8.16 -8.73
CA PRO A 130 -16.63 -7.35 -7.61
C PRO A 130 -15.44 -6.79 -6.83
N THR A 131 -15.50 -5.50 -6.50
CA THR A 131 -14.47 -4.87 -5.67
C THR A 131 -14.36 -5.57 -4.31
N ARG A 132 -13.20 -5.50 -3.67
CA ARG A 132 -12.96 -6.14 -2.37
C ARG A 132 -14.03 -5.80 -1.32
N PRO A 133 -14.48 -4.54 -1.14
CA PRO A 133 -15.57 -4.21 -0.22
C PRO A 133 -16.88 -4.94 -0.54
N VAL A 134 -17.24 -5.05 -1.82
CA VAL A 134 -18.46 -5.76 -2.24
C VAL A 134 -18.33 -7.26 -1.97
N ARG A 135 -17.19 -7.86 -2.29
CA ARG A 135 -16.92 -9.28 -1.98
C ARG A 135 -17.00 -9.55 -0.48
N LEU A 136 -16.41 -8.68 0.34
CA LEU A 136 -16.45 -8.77 1.79
C LEU A 136 -17.90 -8.69 2.30
N ALA A 137 -18.67 -7.70 1.85
CA ALA A 137 -20.07 -7.55 2.24
C ALA A 137 -20.91 -8.78 1.87
N LEU A 138 -20.75 -9.30 0.66
CA LEU A 138 -21.46 -10.49 0.22
C LEU A 138 -21.08 -11.74 1.04
N ALA A 139 -19.80 -11.93 1.33
CA ALA A 139 -19.35 -13.06 2.12
C ALA A 139 -19.88 -13.01 3.57
N ILE A 140 -19.92 -11.81 4.18
CA ILE A 140 -20.53 -11.61 5.50
C ILE A 140 -22.03 -11.92 5.46
N LEU A 141 -22.77 -11.34 4.50
CA LEU A 141 -24.23 -11.51 4.41
C LEU A 141 -24.63 -12.97 4.14
N ARG A 142 -23.85 -13.70 3.35
CA ARG A 142 -24.10 -15.09 3.01
C ARG A 142 -23.51 -16.07 4.01
N LYS A 143 -22.77 -15.59 5.01
CA LYS A 143 -22.03 -16.41 5.99
C LYS A 143 -21.09 -17.42 5.34
N GLU A 144 -20.44 -17.00 4.25
CA GLU A 144 -19.53 -17.85 3.50
C GLU A 144 -18.17 -17.97 4.22
N MET A 145 -17.53 -19.13 4.08
CA MET A 145 -16.10 -19.24 4.32
C MET A 145 -15.40 -18.61 3.13
N ALA A 146 -14.62 -17.55 3.38
CA ALA A 146 -13.93 -16.84 2.31
C ALA A 146 -12.61 -16.22 2.81
N VAL A 147 -11.68 -16.08 1.87
CA VAL A 147 -10.48 -15.24 2.06
C VAL A 147 -10.59 -14.06 1.11
N ILE A 148 -10.59 -12.86 1.67
CA ILE A 148 -10.59 -11.61 0.90
C ILE A 148 -9.19 -11.02 0.98
N PRO A 149 -8.42 -11.02 -0.12
CA PRO A 149 -7.02 -10.62 -0.08
C PRO A 149 -6.84 -9.11 0.08
N ALA A 150 -5.77 -8.74 0.76
CA ALA A 150 -5.25 -7.37 0.88
C ALA A 150 -6.35 -6.33 1.24
N VAL A 151 -7.01 -6.53 2.38
CA VAL A 151 -8.02 -5.61 2.91
C VAL A 151 -7.41 -4.72 3.98
N ALA A 152 -7.60 -3.41 3.86
CA ALA A 152 -7.24 -2.48 4.92
C ALA A 152 -8.28 -2.55 6.05
N HIS A 153 -7.83 -2.83 7.26
CA HIS A 153 -8.68 -2.95 8.44
C HIS A 153 -7.89 -2.66 9.73
N GLN A 154 -8.59 -2.47 10.83
CA GLN A 154 -7.96 -2.33 12.13
C GLN A 154 -7.29 -3.65 12.53
N ASN A 155 -6.05 -3.57 13.02
CA ASN A 155 -5.34 -4.69 13.60
C ASN A 155 -6.09 -5.25 14.82
N ARG A 156 -6.37 -6.54 14.81
CA ARG A 156 -7.02 -7.27 15.91
C ARG A 156 -6.13 -8.40 16.44
N GLY A 157 -4.80 -8.27 16.16
CA GLY A 157 -3.79 -9.24 16.49
C GLY A 157 -3.26 -10.01 15.29
N GLU A 158 -3.69 -9.66 14.06
CA GLU A 158 -3.15 -10.23 12.82
C GLU A 158 -1.65 -9.93 12.70
N LEU A 159 -1.25 -8.70 12.97
CA LEU A 159 0.15 -8.28 13.09
C LEU A 159 0.47 -7.96 14.56
N PRO A 160 0.90 -8.95 15.37
CA PRO A 160 1.11 -8.75 16.80
C PRO A 160 2.29 -7.82 17.11
N GLN A 161 3.07 -7.45 16.12
CA GLN A 161 4.19 -6.52 16.21
C GLN A 161 3.74 -5.05 16.15
N LEU A 162 2.50 -4.79 15.72
CA LEU A 162 1.91 -3.46 15.62
C LEU A 162 0.82 -3.24 16.67
N PRO A 163 0.51 -1.98 17.01
CA PRO A 163 -0.58 -1.66 17.93
C PRO A 163 -1.93 -2.24 17.47
N MET A 164 -2.80 -2.59 18.42
CA MET A 164 -4.13 -3.13 18.14
C MET A 164 -5.07 -2.14 17.43
N ASN A 165 -4.75 -0.86 17.43
CA ASN A 165 -5.50 0.19 16.74
C ASN A 165 -4.87 0.62 15.41
N ALA A 166 -3.71 0.07 15.05
CA ALA A 166 -3.08 0.32 13.75
C ALA A 166 -4.00 -0.11 12.61
N ILE A 167 -3.98 0.62 11.51
CA ILE A 167 -4.64 0.19 10.28
C ILE A 167 -3.65 -0.62 9.46
N ILE A 168 -3.94 -1.90 9.30
CA ILE A 168 -3.11 -2.85 8.56
C ILE A 168 -3.76 -3.26 7.25
N GLU A 169 -2.97 -3.79 6.33
CA GLU A 169 -3.44 -4.48 5.14
C GLU A 169 -3.04 -5.96 5.23
N SER A 170 -4.03 -6.84 5.27
CA SER A 170 -3.81 -8.28 5.27
C SER A 170 -4.96 -9.03 4.61
N ASP A 171 -4.80 -10.34 4.46
CA ASP A 171 -5.90 -11.19 4.00
C ASP A 171 -6.91 -11.36 5.14
N LEU A 172 -8.19 -11.04 4.87
CA LEU A 172 -9.28 -11.28 5.81
C LEU A 172 -9.85 -12.67 5.62
N HIS A 173 -9.75 -13.48 6.66
CA HIS A 173 -10.37 -14.79 6.73
C HIS A 173 -11.76 -14.68 7.35
N LEU A 174 -12.75 -15.21 6.69
CA LEU A 174 -14.14 -15.21 7.14
C LEU A 174 -14.61 -16.63 7.39
N ALA A 175 -15.33 -16.84 8.48
CA ALA A 175 -16.10 -18.03 8.76
C ALA A 175 -17.44 -17.63 9.42
N ASP A 176 -18.54 -18.16 8.93
CA ASP A 176 -19.91 -17.87 9.42
C ASP A 176 -20.24 -16.36 9.45
N GLY A 177 -19.67 -15.58 8.54
CA GLY A 177 -19.85 -14.12 8.47
C GLY A 177 -19.03 -13.33 9.48
N LEU A 178 -18.12 -13.97 10.22
CA LEU A 178 -17.23 -13.33 11.20
C LEU A 178 -15.79 -13.34 10.71
N VAL A 179 -15.06 -12.27 10.99
CA VAL A 179 -13.62 -12.20 10.73
C VAL A 179 -12.88 -13.07 11.74
N GLN A 180 -12.01 -13.93 11.22
CA GLN A 180 -11.13 -14.81 11.99
C GLN A 180 -9.70 -14.26 11.89
N PRO A 181 -9.17 -13.60 12.92
CA PRO A 181 -7.80 -13.10 12.88
C PRO A 181 -6.79 -14.25 12.68
N GLN A 182 -5.86 -14.04 11.74
CA GLN A 182 -4.76 -14.96 11.50
C GLN A 182 -3.46 -14.25 11.86
N GLY A 183 -2.78 -14.73 12.89
CA GLY A 183 -1.51 -14.14 13.34
C GLY A 183 -0.44 -14.28 12.25
N ILE A 184 0.06 -13.15 11.76
CA ILE A 184 1.11 -13.05 10.74
C ILE A 184 2.28 -12.29 11.36
N ARG A 185 3.50 -12.66 11.01
CA ARG A 185 4.69 -11.91 11.40
C ARG A 185 5.45 -11.44 10.17
N VAL A 186 5.87 -10.19 10.21
CA VAL A 186 6.82 -9.62 9.25
C VAL A 186 8.23 -9.59 9.85
N PRO A 187 9.29 -9.49 9.06
CA PRO A 187 10.65 -9.30 9.57
C PRO A 187 10.75 -8.10 10.52
N ALA A 188 11.52 -8.23 11.60
CA ALA A 188 11.59 -7.22 12.65
C ALA A 188 11.96 -5.81 12.14
N PRO A 189 12.97 -5.64 11.25
CA PRO A 189 13.29 -4.31 10.72
C PRO A 189 12.12 -3.63 10.00
N LEU A 190 11.30 -4.42 9.29
CA LEU A 190 10.10 -3.88 8.65
C LEU A 190 8.99 -3.54 9.65
N ALA A 191 8.86 -4.31 10.71
CA ALA A 191 7.89 -4.01 11.77
C ALA A 191 8.21 -2.67 12.46
N GLU A 192 9.49 -2.35 12.66
CA GLU A 192 9.95 -1.08 13.21
C GLU A 192 9.55 0.08 12.28
N ILE A 193 9.88 0.00 10.99
CA ILE A 193 9.47 1.02 10.00
C ILE A 193 7.94 1.15 9.93
N MET A 194 7.21 0.03 9.99
CA MET A 194 5.75 0.06 10.00
C MET A 194 5.19 0.76 11.25
N MET A 195 5.83 0.62 12.41
CA MET A 195 5.42 1.34 13.63
C MET A 195 5.61 2.85 13.46
N ASP A 196 6.72 3.30 12.89
CA ASP A 196 6.99 4.71 12.65
C ASP A 196 6.00 5.30 11.63
N ILE A 197 5.71 4.57 10.55
CA ILE A 197 4.69 4.96 9.57
C ILE A 197 3.28 5.03 10.21
N ASP A 198 2.91 4.06 11.05
CA ASP A 198 1.61 4.06 11.75
C ASP A 198 1.50 5.26 12.68
N GLU A 199 2.56 5.56 13.43
CA GLU A 199 2.61 6.72 14.32
C GLU A 199 2.54 8.03 13.53
N THR A 200 3.30 8.17 12.44
CA THR A 200 3.21 9.31 11.53
C THR A 200 1.78 9.50 11.01
N ASN A 201 1.13 8.44 10.56
CA ASN A 201 -0.25 8.50 10.07
C ASN A 201 -1.24 8.92 11.18
N ARG A 202 -1.05 8.43 12.40
CA ARG A 202 -1.85 8.79 13.57
C ARG A 202 -1.69 10.28 13.91
N LEU A 203 -0.47 10.77 13.94
CA LEU A 203 -0.15 12.18 14.21
C LEU A 203 -0.67 13.08 13.09
N ALA A 204 -0.54 12.67 11.82
CA ALA A 204 -1.10 13.40 10.69
C ALA A 204 -2.63 13.50 10.78
N ALA A 205 -3.31 12.44 11.23
CA ALA A 205 -4.75 12.49 11.46
C ALA A 205 -5.15 13.46 12.58
N LEU A 206 -4.38 13.55 13.66
CA LEU A 206 -4.56 14.55 14.72
C LEU A 206 -4.31 15.96 14.20
N ALA A 207 -3.22 16.16 13.46
CA ALA A 207 -2.89 17.43 12.83
C ALA A 207 -4.02 17.93 11.92
N ALA A 208 -4.67 17.02 11.17
CA ALA A 208 -5.82 17.36 10.31
C ALA A 208 -7.02 17.92 11.12
N THR A 209 -7.06 17.71 12.43
CA THR A 209 -8.06 18.33 13.32
C THR A 209 -7.64 19.68 13.90
N GLY A 210 -6.45 20.18 13.53
CA GLY A 210 -5.92 21.47 13.95
C GLY A 210 -4.88 21.40 15.06
N ASP A 211 -4.27 20.24 15.30
CA ASP A 211 -3.20 20.07 16.29
C ASP A 211 -1.82 20.27 15.65
N TRP A 212 -1.26 21.47 15.81
CA TRP A 212 0.06 21.81 15.30
C TRP A 212 1.19 21.00 15.96
N SER A 213 1.05 20.66 17.22
CA SER A 213 2.07 19.87 17.91
C SER A 213 2.16 18.47 17.29
N ALA A 214 1.02 17.89 16.95
CA ALA A 214 0.96 16.62 16.26
C ALA A 214 1.57 16.68 14.84
N LEU A 215 1.40 17.80 14.11
CA LEU A 215 2.05 17.98 12.82
C LEU A 215 3.58 18.01 12.93
N ARG A 216 4.09 18.76 13.90
CA ARG A 216 5.54 18.82 14.16
C ARG A 216 6.11 17.44 14.52
N GLU A 217 5.43 16.74 15.42
CA GLU A 217 5.83 15.40 15.84
C GLU A 217 5.76 14.40 14.67
N ALA A 218 4.73 14.49 13.81
CA ALA A 218 4.62 13.66 12.62
C ALA A 218 5.83 13.83 11.69
N VAL A 219 6.28 15.07 11.48
CA VAL A 219 7.47 15.39 10.66
C VAL A 219 8.76 14.82 11.30
N GLU A 220 8.81 14.76 12.62
CA GLU A 220 10.00 14.25 13.34
C GLU A 220 10.12 12.73 13.31
N VAL A 221 9.01 12.02 13.30
CA VAL A 221 8.98 10.54 13.34
C VAL A 221 8.81 9.89 11.96
N ASP A 222 8.56 10.68 10.90
CA ASP A 222 8.34 10.16 9.56
C ASP A 222 9.62 9.53 8.99
N PRO A 223 9.65 8.21 8.78
CA PRO A 223 10.85 7.54 8.25
C PRO A 223 11.19 7.97 6.81
N ALA A 224 10.23 8.51 6.05
CA ALA A 224 10.49 9.06 4.71
C ALA A 224 11.31 10.35 4.74
N LEU A 225 11.39 11.02 5.89
CA LEU A 225 12.12 12.26 6.07
C LEU A 225 13.45 12.07 6.80
N GLU A 226 13.80 10.84 7.15
CA GLU A 226 15.04 10.50 7.82
C GLU A 226 16.26 10.94 6.96
N GLY A 227 17.21 11.62 7.59
CA GLY A 227 18.43 12.11 6.92
C GLY A 227 18.27 13.43 6.15
N LEU A 228 17.05 13.97 6.01
CA LEU A 228 16.86 15.30 5.41
C LEU A 228 17.18 16.42 6.41
N ASP A 229 17.60 17.58 5.88
CA ASP A 229 17.81 18.77 6.69
C ASP A 229 16.48 19.21 7.34
N ARG A 230 16.48 19.26 8.67
CA ARG A 230 15.28 19.52 9.47
C ARG A 230 14.66 20.91 9.21
N LEU A 231 15.50 21.94 9.06
CA LEU A 231 15.02 23.29 8.78
C LEU A 231 14.41 23.38 7.38
N TYR A 232 15.00 22.66 6.43
CA TYR A 232 14.45 22.58 5.08
C TYR A 232 13.08 21.87 5.08
N VAL A 233 12.94 20.75 5.78
CA VAL A 233 11.67 20.03 5.89
C VAL A 233 10.59 20.90 6.53
N GLN A 234 10.90 21.57 7.63
CA GLN A 234 9.96 22.47 8.31
C GLN A 234 9.51 23.61 7.39
N GLU A 235 10.42 24.23 6.64
CA GLU A 235 10.06 25.30 5.69
C GLU A 235 9.15 24.76 4.56
N VAL A 236 9.43 23.55 4.04
CA VAL A 236 8.57 22.92 3.03
C VAL A 236 7.18 22.64 3.58
N VAL A 237 7.07 22.08 4.78
CA VAL A 237 5.78 21.78 5.43
C VAL A 237 5.00 23.07 5.68
N ARG A 238 5.64 24.10 6.24
CA ARG A 238 5.04 25.42 6.46
C ARG A 238 4.46 25.99 5.16
N ARG A 239 5.24 25.92 4.08
CA ARG A 239 4.83 26.41 2.76
C ARG A 239 3.66 25.62 2.17
N LEU A 240 3.64 24.28 2.35
CA LEU A 240 2.54 23.43 1.93
C LEU A 240 1.25 23.77 2.69
N VAL A 241 1.33 23.98 3.99
CA VAL A 241 0.18 24.40 4.83
C VAL A 241 -0.35 25.75 4.33
N GLN A 242 0.51 26.74 4.10
CA GLN A 242 0.11 28.05 3.58
C GLN A 242 -0.56 27.96 2.20
N LEU A 243 -0.01 27.15 1.30
CA LEU A 243 -0.58 26.95 -0.04
C LEU A 243 -1.96 26.25 -0.03
N ASN A 244 -2.25 25.51 1.02
CA ASN A 244 -3.52 24.81 1.21
C ASN A 244 -4.39 25.45 2.31
N GLY A 245 -4.18 26.72 2.62
CA GLY A 245 -4.83 27.43 3.72
C GLY A 245 -6.36 27.39 3.66
N ASP A 246 -6.96 27.34 2.48
CA ASP A 246 -8.41 27.21 2.31
C ASP A 246 -8.97 25.87 2.88
N VAL A 247 -8.15 24.81 2.84
CA VAL A 247 -8.50 23.48 3.35
C VAL A 247 -8.00 23.28 4.78
N LEU A 248 -6.83 23.86 5.09
CA LEU A 248 -6.12 23.71 6.36
C LEU A 248 -6.25 24.97 7.23
N SER A 249 -7.38 25.71 7.11
CA SER A 249 -7.59 26.99 7.81
C SER A 249 -7.34 26.92 9.32
N ARG A 250 -7.58 25.77 9.94
CA ARG A 250 -7.33 25.54 11.38
C ARG A 250 -5.83 25.46 11.72
N LEU A 251 -4.99 25.19 10.74
CA LEU A 251 -3.53 25.07 10.89
C LEU A 251 -2.79 26.36 10.51
N VAL A 252 -3.46 27.32 9.86
CA VAL A 252 -2.83 28.56 9.35
C VAL A 252 -2.73 29.65 10.42
N ASP A 253 -3.59 29.61 11.44
CA ASP A 253 -3.68 30.65 12.48
C ASP A 253 -2.63 30.52 13.58
N ASP A 254 -1.86 29.43 13.64
CA ASP A 254 -0.78 29.25 14.60
C ASP A 254 0.58 29.66 13.97
N GLU A 255 1.10 30.82 14.38
CA GLU A 255 2.37 31.39 13.86
C GLU A 255 3.64 30.66 14.34
N GLU A 256 3.54 29.55 15.07
CA GLU A 256 4.66 28.88 15.73
C GLU A 256 5.19 27.60 15.01
N PHE A 257 5.35 27.65 13.70
CA PHE A 257 6.05 26.56 13.02
C PHE A 257 7.48 26.93 12.69
#